data_662afdbf85e3cf6c51da1d8825ffb6fe
#
_entry.id   662afdbf85e3cf6c51da1d8825ffb6fe
#
_cell.length_a   1.000
_cell.length_b   1.000
_cell.length_c   1.000
_cell.angle_alpha   90.00
_cell.angle_beta   90.00
_cell.angle_gamma   90.00
#
_symmetry.space_group_name_H-M   'P 1'
#
loop_
_entity.id
_entity.type
_entity.pdbx_description
1 polymer ?
#
loop_
_entity_poly.entity_id
_entity_poly.type
_entity_poly.pdbx_seq_one_letter_code
_entity_poly.pdbx_strand_id
1 'polypeptide(L)'
;PAHNLLMYRIFDGDKSDNIDGVRGYGLKTVIKKLPFLQEEKQFSVDDAIKESSELEEHRDIMERNFDLMQLHNVNISASAKTKTIDKVREPIPKLQKETFKKMFIEDKMYSALPNLETWLQTKFQTLVKFIGQ
;
A
#
# COMPACT_ATOMS: atom_id res chain seq x y z
N PRO A 1 3.83 0.86 -20.55
CA PRO A 1 5.11 0.52 -19.92
C PRO A 1 5.02 0.64 -18.39
N ALA A 2 5.83 -0.14 -17.69
CA ALA A 2 5.83 -0.17 -16.22
C ALA A 2 6.15 1.19 -15.58
N HIS A 3 6.94 2.01 -16.27
CA HIS A 3 7.37 3.33 -15.77
C HIS A 3 6.22 4.29 -15.48
N ASN A 4 5.14 4.21 -16.25
CA ASN A 4 3.98 5.11 -16.13
C ASN A 4 2.73 4.44 -15.56
N LEU A 5 2.88 3.28 -14.92
CA LEU A 5 1.73 2.58 -14.33
C LEU A 5 0.96 3.45 -13.34
N LEU A 6 1.67 4.22 -12.51
CA LEU A 6 1.03 5.14 -11.56
C LEU A 6 0.21 6.21 -12.29
N MET A 7 0.74 6.79 -13.39
CA MET A 7 -0.02 7.76 -14.20
C MET A 7 -1.31 7.15 -14.77
N TYR A 8 -1.25 5.94 -15.31
CA TYR A 8 -2.47 5.25 -15.75
C TYR A 8 -3.49 5.06 -14.62
N ARG A 9 -3.01 4.73 -13.41
CA ARG A 9 -3.88 4.58 -12.23
C ARG A 9 -4.48 5.90 -11.77
N ILE A 10 -3.73 6.99 -11.85
CA ILE A 10 -4.23 8.35 -11.54
C ILE A 10 -5.44 8.70 -12.41
N PHE A 11 -5.37 8.39 -13.71
CA PHE A 11 -6.47 8.65 -14.64
C PHE A 11 -7.66 7.69 -14.45
N ASP A 12 -7.41 6.40 -14.29
CA ASP A 12 -8.46 5.38 -14.20
C ASP A 12 -9.13 5.33 -12.82
N GLY A 13 -8.41 5.74 -11.77
CA GLY A 13 -8.84 5.63 -10.37
C GLY A 13 -8.67 4.24 -9.80
N ASP A 14 -9.21 4.04 -8.59
CA ASP A 14 -9.27 2.74 -7.92
C ASP A 14 -10.63 2.52 -7.26
N LYS A 15 -11.46 1.73 -7.89
CA LYS A 15 -12.81 1.43 -7.39
C LYS A 15 -12.80 0.64 -6.08
N SER A 16 -11.76 -0.16 -5.84
CA SER A 16 -11.64 -0.94 -4.59
C SER A 16 -11.42 -0.03 -3.38
N ASP A 17 -10.72 1.08 -3.60
CA ASP A 17 -10.39 2.06 -2.57
C ASP A 17 -11.27 3.32 -2.64
N ASN A 18 -12.32 3.27 -3.47
CA ASN A 18 -13.25 4.39 -3.69
C ASN A 18 -12.54 5.68 -4.14
N ILE A 19 -11.53 5.53 -5.01
CA ILE A 19 -10.79 6.65 -5.60
C ILE A 19 -11.29 6.86 -7.03
N ASP A 20 -11.98 7.97 -7.25
CA ASP A 20 -12.47 8.32 -8.58
C ASP A 20 -11.32 8.72 -9.50
N GLY A 21 -11.35 8.21 -10.73
CA GLY A 21 -10.43 8.62 -11.79
C GLY A 21 -10.81 9.95 -12.41
N VAL A 22 -10.01 10.39 -13.38
CA VAL A 22 -10.27 11.61 -14.18
C VAL A 22 -11.42 11.35 -15.14
N ARG A 23 -12.48 12.14 -15.05
CA ARG A 23 -13.67 11.95 -15.88
C ARG A 23 -13.34 12.05 -17.38
N GLY A 24 -13.74 11.05 -18.15
CA GLY A 24 -13.47 10.98 -19.59
C GLY A 24 -12.10 10.40 -19.95
N TYR A 25 -11.27 10.06 -18.97
CA TYR A 25 -9.91 9.50 -19.14
C TYR A 25 -9.77 8.07 -18.62
N GLY A 26 -10.75 7.22 -18.90
CA GLY A 26 -10.57 5.79 -18.65
C GLY A 26 -9.40 5.21 -19.46
N LEU A 27 -8.88 4.06 -19.07
CA LEU A 27 -7.65 3.44 -19.56
C LEU A 27 -7.51 3.46 -21.10
N LYS A 28 -8.57 3.12 -21.83
CA LYS A 28 -8.56 3.12 -23.31
C LYS A 28 -8.39 4.53 -23.89
N THR A 29 -8.98 5.52 -23.23
CA THR A 29 -8.91 6.94 -23.65
C THR A 29 -7.52 7.50 -23.38
N VAL A 30 -6.94 7.18 -22.22
CA VAL A 30 -5.57 7.57 -21.86
C VAL A 30 -4.58 7.05 -22.89
N ILE A 31 -4.63 5.76 -23.23
CA ILE A 31 -3.76 5.15 -24.24
C ILE A 31 -3.87 5.87 -25.60
N LYS A 32 -5.07 6.31 -25.98
CA LYS A 32 -5.34 6.97 -27.26
C LYS A 32 -4.96 8.45 -27.26
N LYS A 33 -5.34 9.19 -26.20
CA LYS A 33 -5.16 10.64 -26.11
C LYS A 33 -3.77 11.06 -25.61
N LEU A 34 -3.14 10.24 -24.79
CA LEU A 34 -1.87 10.53 -24.13
C LEU A 34 -0.79 9.51 -24.56
N PRO A 35 -0.44 9.44 -25.85
CA PRO A 35 0.50 8.44 -26.36
C PRO A 35 1.90 8.57 -25.76
N PHE A 36 2.30 9.74 -25.28
CA PHE A 36 3.57 9.98 -24.60
C PHE A 36 3.74 9.12 -23.33
N LEU A 37 2.65 8.73 -22.66
CA LEU A 37 2.72 7.82 -21.51
C LEU A 37 3.16 6.39 -21.88
N GLN A 38 3.25 6.08 -23.18
CA GLN A 38 3.77 4.79 -23.66
C GLN A 38 5.29 4.80 -23.87
N GLU A 39 5.93 5.95 -23.74
CA GLU A 39 7.38 6.06 -23.80
C GLU A 39 8.06 5.45 -22.58
N GLU A 40 9.34 5.10 -22.72
CA GLU A 40 10.18 4.58 -21.62
C GLU A 40 10.70 5.71 -20.70
N LYS A 41 9.99 6.81 -20.63
CA LYS A 41 10.24 7.93 -19.74
C LYS A 41 9.18 7.98 -18.67
N GLN A 42 9.59 8.20 -17.43
CA GLN A 42 8.64 8.43 -16.33
C GLN A 42 8.12 9.86 -16.41
N PHE A 43 6.80 10.03 -16.34
CA PHE A 43 6.12 11.32 -16.32
C PHE A 43 5.57 11.61 -14.92
N SER A 44 5.80 12.82 -14.45
CA SER A 44 5.07 13.40 -13.31
C SER A 44 3.74 14.00 -13.78
N VAL A 45 2.89 14.43 -12.83
CA VAL A 45 1.66 15.15 -13.14
C VAL A 45 1.98 16.43 -13.93
N ASP A 46 2.99 17.20 -13.49
CA ASP A 46 3.41 18.42 -14.19
C ASP A 46 3.94 18.15 -15.60
N ASP A 47 4.69 17.06 -15.79
CA ASP A 47 5.19 16.70 -17.13
C ASP A 47 4.03 16.32 -18.06
N ALA A 48 3.05 15.58 -17.56
CA ALA A 48 1.87 15.21 -18.34
C ALA A 48 1.06 16.44 -18.77
N ILE A 49 0.91 17.42 -17.89
CA ILE A 49 0.22 18.70 -18.19
C ILE A 49 1.00 19.52 -19.21
N LYS A 50 2.33 19.53 -19.17
CA LYS A 50 3.16 20.21 -20.20
C LYS A 50 2.98 19.58 -21.58
N GLU A 51 2.85 18.24 -21.65
CA GLU A 51 2.63 17.53 -22.91
C GLU A 51 1.19 17.70 -23.44
N SER A 52 0.21 17.87 -22.54
CA SER A 52 -1.18 18.09 -22.90
C SER A 52 -1.83 19.10 -21.97
N SER A 53 -1.95 20.34 -22.43
CA SER A 53 -2.51 21.45 -21.65
C SER A 53 -3.99 21.24 -21.26
N GLU A 54 -4.72 20.38 -21.96
CA GLU A 54 -6.10 19.99 -21.60
C GLU A 54 -6.17 19.36 -20.20
N LEU A 55 -5.05 18.79 -19.72
CA LEU A 55 -4.99 18.15 -18.40
C LEU A 55 -4.96 19.15 -17.24
N GLU A 56 -4.69 20.44 -17.51
CA GLU A 56 -4.64 21.46 -16.47
C GLU A 56 -5.96 21.58 -15.70
N GLU A 57 -7.10 21.45 -16.38
CA GLU A 57 -8.42 21.48 -15.74
C GLU A 57 -8.65 20.31 -14.76
N HIS A 58 -7.82 19.26 -14.85
CA HIS A 58 -7.89 18.08 -14.03
C HIS A 58 -6.77 17.98 -12.97
N ARG A 59 -5.93 19.02 -12.85
CA ARG A 59 -4.76 19.05 -11.96
C ARG A 59 -5.09 18.58 -10.56
N ASP A 60 -6.11 19.14 -9.93
CA ASP A 60 -6.46 18.85 -8.53
C ASP A 60 -6.78 17.37 -8.31
N ILE A 61 -7.53 16.75 -9.22
CA ILE A 61 -7.87 15.33 -9.12
C ILE A 61 -6.65 14.44 -9.40
N MET A 62 -5.78 14.85 -10.33
CA MET A 62 -4.57 14.11 -10.64
C MET A 62 -3.57 14.14 -9.47
N GLU A 63 -3.35 15.30 -8.87
CA GLU A 63 -2.48 15.46 -7.69
C GLU A 63 -3.03 14.70 -6.47
N ARG A 64 -4.32 14.82 -6.20
CA ARG A 64 -4.98 14.03 -5.15
C ARG A 64 -4.80 12.53 -5.37
N ASN A 65 -5.04 12.04 -6.58
CA ASN A 65 -4.91 10.62 -6.89
C ASN A 65 -3.45 10.17 -6.82
N PHE A 66 -2.51 11.03 -7.24
CA PHE A 66 -1.08 10.79 -7.06
C PHE A 66 -0.74 10.61 -5.58
N ASP A 67 -1.16 11.53 -4.71
CA ASP A 67 -0.87 11.47 -3.27
C ASP A 67 -1.46 10.23 -2.60
N LEU A 68 -2.64 9.78 -3.04
CA LEU A 68 -3.31 8.61 -2.50
C LEU A 68 -2.69 7.29 -2.98
N MET A 69 -2.19 7.24 -4.22
CA MET A 69 -1.75 5.99 -4.86
C MET A 69 -0.24 5.80 -4.89
N GLN A 70 0.56 6.87 -4.71
CA GLN A 70 2.01 6.74 -4.69
C GLN A 70 2.48 6.01 -3.42
N LEU A 71 3.56 5.23 -3.53
CA LEU A 71 4.09 4.42 -2.43
C LEU A 71 5.42 4.96 -1.86
N HIS A 72 5.92 6.07 -2.41
CA HIS A 72 7.25 6.60 -2.03
C HIS A 72 7.18 7.53 -0.82
N ASN A 73 6.18 8.41 -0.78
CA ASN A 73 5.98 9.36 0.32
C ASN A 73 4.75 8.97 1.12
N VAL A 74 4.98 8.27 2.20
CA VAL A 74 3.89 7.84 3.08
C VAL A 74 3.46 9.02 3.93
N ASN A 75 2.21 9.45 3.81
CA ASN A 75 1.60 10.50 4.62
C ASN A 75 1.31 9.99 6.05
N ILE A 76 2.38 9.56 6.73
CA ILE A 76 2.32 9.12 8.12
C ILE A 76 2.90 10.23 8.99
N SER A 77 2.21 10.59 10.08
CA SER A 77 2.69 11.60 11.02
C SER A 77 4.07 11.24 11.59
N ALA A 78 4.87 12.25 11.90
CA ALA A 78 6.18 12.04 12.52
C ALA A 78 6.08 11.20 13.79
N SER A 79 5.04 11.41 14.62
CA SER A 79 4.80 10.64 15.84
C SER A 79 4.51 9.17 15.55
N ALA A 80 3.75 8.85 14.50
CA ALA A 80 3.51 7.47 14.09
C ALA A 80 4.78 6.79 13.58
N LYS A 81 5.60 7.51 12.79
CA LYS A 81 6.91 7.02 12.34
C LYS A 81 7.83 6.70 13.54
N THR A 82 7.94 7.63 14.50
CA THR A 82 8.76 7.42 15.71
C THR A 82 8.27 6.22 16.50
N LYS A 83 6.97 6.12 16.80
CA LYS A 83 6.38 4.97 17.51
C LYS A 83 6.68 3.64 16.81
N THR A 84 6.58 3.62 15.48
CA THR A 84 6.88 2.41 14.69
C THR A 84 8.35 2.04 14.78
N ILE A 85 9.25 3.02 14.64
CA ILE A 85 10.70 2.81 14.74
C ILE A 85 11.08 2.31 16.14
N ASP A 86 10.53 2.94 17.18
CA ASP A 86 10.80 2.55 18.57
C ASP A 86 10.30 1.12 18.82
N LYS A 87 9.11 0.78 18.31
CA LYS A 87 8.55 -0.58 18.43
C LYS A 87 9.39 -1.64 17.71
N VAL A 88 9.92 -1.31 16.54
CA VAL A 88 10.81 -2.23 15.77
C VAL A 88 12.15 -2.43 16.49
N ARG A 89 12.62 -1.43 17.25
CA ARG A 89 13.88 -1.50 18.02
C ARG A 89 13.73 -2.18 19.37
N GLU A 90 12.50 -2.38 19.85
CA GLU A 90 12.29 -3.13 21.08
C GLU A 90 12.79 -4.58 20.93
N PRO A 91 13.42 -5.14 21.96
CA PRO A 91 13.78 -6.55 21.95
C PRO A 91 12.56 -7.44 21.71
N ILE A 92 12.71 -8.46 20.88
CA ILE A 92 11.62 -9.40 20.59
C ILE A 92 11.24 -10.14 21.90
N PRO A 93 10.01 -9.97 22.42
CA PRO A 93 9.58 -10.60 23.65
C PRO A 93 9.39 -12.11 23.46
N LYS A 94 9.52 -12.85 24.54
CA LYS A 94 9.18 -14.26 24.56
C LYS A 94 7.69 -14.45 24.31
N LEU A 95 7.32 -15.40 23.43
CA LEU A 95 5.92 -15.73 23.18
C LEU A 95 5.21 -16.17 24.46
N GLN A 96 4.15 -15.48 24.81
CA GLN A 96 3.24 -15.84 25.90
C GLN A 96 2.13 -16.75 25.35
N LYS A 97 2.40 -18.05 25.31
CA LYS A 97 1.50 -19.04 24.67
C LYS A 97 0.09 -19.02 25.25
N GLU A 98 -0.06 -18.88 26.55
CA GLU A 98 -1.38 -18.88 27.21
C GLU A 98 -2.18 -17.61 26.86
N THR A 99 -1.53 -16.45 26.80
CA THR A 99 -2.18 -15.21 26.36
C THR A 99 -2.63 -15.32 24.90
N PHE A 100 -1.79 -15.90 24.03
CA PHE A 100 -2.14 -16.14 22.64
C PHE A 100 -3.34 -17.10 22.51
N LYS A 101 -3.35 -18.19 23.25
CA LYS A 101 -4.47 -19.15 23.27
C LYS A 101 -5.77 -18.49 23.71
N LYS A 102 -5.71 -17.68 24.77
CA LYS A 102 -6.88 -16.95 25.26
C LYS A 102 -7.45 -16.02 24.17
N MET A 103 -6.62 -15.20 23.54
CA MET A 103 -7.01 -14.33 22.44
C MET A 103 -7.62 -15.13 21.27
N PHE A 104 -6.99 -16.24 20.89
CA PHE A 104 -7.47 -17.12 19.83
C PHE A 104 -8.87 -17.69 20.11
N ILE A 105 -9.15 -18.04 21.38
CA ILE A 105 -10.44 -18.52 21.83
C ILE A 105 -11.48 -17.38 21.80
N GLU A 106 -11.13 -16.21 22.32
CA GLU A 106 -11.99 -15.03 22.34
C GLU A 106 -12.40 -14.62 20.93
N ASP A 107 -11.46 -14.67 19.97
CA ASP A 107 -11.69 -14.35 18.57
C ASP A 107 -12.40 -15.47 17.78
N LYS A 108 -12.74 -16.60 18.43
CA LYS A 108 -13.44 -17.75 17.85
C LYS A 108 -12.75 -18.33 16.59
N MET A 109 -11.43 -18.33 16.56
CA MET A 109 -10.64 -18.74 15.40
C MET A 109 -10.41 -20.25 15.24
N TYR A 110 -11.25 -21.07 15.86
CA TYR A 110 -11.07 -22.54 15.92
C TYR A 110 -11.01 -23.22 14.56
N SER A 111 -11.78 -22.72 13.60
CA SER A 111 -11.80 -23.28 12.23
C SER A 111 -10.56 -22.90 11.41
N ALA A 112 -9.90 -21.78 11.75
CA ALA A 112 -8.74 -21.29 11.04
C ALA A 112 -7.47 -22.11 11.35
N LEU A 113 -7.34 -22.61 12.58
CA LEU A 113 -6.19 -23.39 13.05
C LEU A 113 -6.66 -24.59 13.90
N PRO A 114 -7.07 -25.70 13.29
CA PRO A 114 -7.65 -26.83 14.02
C PRO A 114 -6.69 -27.50 15.00
N ASN A 115 -5.36 -27.34 14.83
CA ASN A 115 -4.37 -27.84 15.77
C ASN A 115 -3.43 -26.71 16.22
N LEU A 116 -3.96 -25.85 17.09
CA LEU A 116 -3.26 -24.67 17.61
C LEU A 116 -1.95 -25.02 18.31
N GLU A 117 -1.92 -26.10 19.12
CA GLU A 117 -0.73 -26.48 19.89
C GLU A 117 0.44 -26.84 18.95
N THR A 118 0.17 -27.71 17.98
CA THR A 118 1.17 -28.08 16.98
C THR A 118 1.63 -26.88 16.16
N TRP A 119 0.70 -25.99 15.80
CA TRP A 119 1.02 -24.77 15.06
C TRP A 119 1.95 -23.86 15.87
N LEU A 120 1.65 -23.62 17.15
CA LEU A 120 2.49 -22.83 18.04
C LEU A 120 3.89 -23.44 18.19
N GLN A 121 3.99 -24.77 18.34
CA GLN A 121 5.27 -25.45 18.46
C GLN A 121 6.09 -25.35 17.17
N THR A 122 5.49 -25.59 16.02
CA THR A 122 6.22 -25.66 14.74
C THR A 122 6.53 -24.29 14.15
N LYS A 123 5.60 -23.33 14.23
CA LYS A 123 5.78 -22.02 13.58
C LYS A 123 6.55 -21.01 14.43
N PHE A 124 6.37 -21.03 15.76
CA PHE A 124 7.08 -20.10 16.64
C PHE A 124 8.43 -20.63 17.13
N GLN A 125 8.72 -21.92 17.00
CA GLN A 125 10.01 -22.47 17.42
C GLN A 125 11.19 -21.81 16.69
N THR A 126 11.04 -21.48 15.40
CA THR A 126 12.08 -20.79 14.61
C THR A 126 12.31 -19.36 15.08
N LEU A 127 11.31 -18.71 15.68
CA LEU A 127 11.42 -17.33 16.16
C LEU A 127 12.10 -17.24 17.53
N VAL A 128 12.17 -18.35 18.28
CA VAL A 128 12.81 -18.37 19.62
C VAL A 128 14.27 -17.93 19.56
N LYS A 129 14.98 -18.19 18.45
CA LYS A 129 16.37 -17.79 18.25
C LYS A 129 16.59 -16.27 18.15
N PHE A 130 15.53 -15.49 17.93
CA PHE A 130 15.57 -14.02 17.84
C PHE A 130 15.13 -13.33 19.12
N ILE A 131 14.75 -14.08 20.17
CA ILE A 131 14.31 -13.50 21.45
C ILE A 131 15.48 -12.78 22.11
N GLY A 132 15.24 -11.51 22.48
CA GLY A 132 16.24 -10.70 23.19
C GLY A 132 17.35 -10.12 22.30
N GLN A 133 17.20 -10.17 20.98
CA GLN A 133 18.11 -9.52 20.04
C GLN A 133 17.65 -8.09 19.76
#